data_e4447c7410cfea03f478e492da7a646e
#
_entry.id   e4447c7410cfea03f478e492da7a646e
#
_cell.length_a   1.000
_cell.length_b   1.000
_cell.length_c   1.000
_cell.angle_alpha   90.00
_cell.angle_beta   90.00
_cell.angle_gamma   90.00
#
_symmetry.space_group_name_H-M   'P 1'
#
loop_
_entity.id
_entity.type
_entity.pdbx_description
1 polymer ?
#
loop_
_entity_poly.entity_id
_entity_poly.type
_entity_poly.pdbx_seq_one_letter_code
_entity_poly.pdbx_strand_id
1 'polypeptide(L)'
;MSVTVVDLLSMSHDGLDELFRASPAGPIPEGEGDGTAIFAPDTPVSDVAAKLAHLIAWKGKVFDPERGELRNEIGPTGAHAIRAKVYYAESWFDQKEAIILD
;
A
#
# COMPACT_ATOMS: atom_id res chain seq x y z
N MET A 1 7.63 13.20 -12.38
CA MET A 1 7.47 13.74 -11.01
C MET A 1 7.36 12.59 -10.02
N SER A 2 8.16 12.64 -8.97
CA SER A 2 8.14 11.59 -7.94
C SER A 2 7.24 12.01 -6.79
N VAL A 3 6.47 11.05 -6.28
CA VAL A 3 5.63 11.24 -5.09
C VAL A 3 6.30 10.50 -3.94
N THR A 4 6.50 11.19 -2.82
CA THR A 4 7.12 10.63 -1.62
C THR A 4 6.08 10.22 -0.59
N VAL A 5 6.49 9.44 0.41
CA VAL A 5 5.62 9.09 1.54
C VAL A 5 5.12 10.34 2.26
N VAL A 6 5.99 11.34 2.43
CA VAL A 6 5.61 12.61 3.06
C VAL A 6 4.53 13.32 2.25
N ASP A 7 4.64 13.32 0.92
CA ASP A 7 3.60 13.89 0.05
C ASP A 7 2.26 13.18 0.24
N LEU A 8 2.27 11.86 0.27
CA LEU A 8 1.04 11.06 0.45
C LEU A 8 0.38 11.30 1.80
N LEU A 9 1.18 11.38 2.86
CA LEU A 9 0.68 11.63 4.21
C LEU A 9 0.04 13.00 4.36
N SER A 10 0.44 13.97 3.54
CA SER A 10 -0.11 15.33 3.58
C SER A 10 -1.29 15.55 2.64
N MET A 11 -1.63 14.59 1.80
CA MET A 11 -2.75 14.71 0.88
C MET A 11 -4.10 14.52 1.57
N SER A 12 -5.11 15.26 1.08
CA SER A 12 -6.50 15.02 1.44
C SER A 12 -6.99 13.70 0.82
N HIS A 13 -8.16 13.22 1.28
CA HIS A 13 -8.80 12.06 0.70
C HIS A 13 -9.03 12.23 -0.81
N ASP A 14 -9.54 13.39 -1.21
CA ASP A 14 -9.77 13.70 -2.62
C ASP A 14 -8.48 13.75 -3.42
N GLY A 15 -7.41 14.29 -2.84
CA GLY A 15 -6.09 14.32 -3.48
C GLY A 15 -5.53 12.92 -3.72
N LEU A 16 -5.67 12.01 -2.76
CA LEU A 16 -5.26 10.62 -2.90
C LEU A 16 -6.08 9.91 -3.99
N ASP A 17 -7.39 10.15 -4.03
CA ASP A 17 -8.27 9.58 -5.05
C ASP A 17 -7.89 10.05 -6.46
N GLU A 18 -7.59 11.34 -6.62
CA GLU A 18 -7.14 11.88 -7.90
C GLU A 18 -5.80 11.28 -8.34
N LEU A 19 -4.87 11.12 -7.40
CA LEU A 19 -3.58 10.51 -7.68
C LEU A 19 -3.76 9.07 -8.15
N PHE A 20 -4.63 8.32 -7.52
CA PHE A 20 -4.94 6.94 -7.92
C PHE A 20 -5.50 6.89 -9.34
N ARG A 21 -6.47 7.75 -9.65
CA ARG A 21 -7.06 7.81 -11.00
C ARG A 21 -6.07 8.20 -12.09
N ALA A 22 -5.11 9.05 -11.75
CA ALA A 22 -4.10 9.53 -12.69
C ALA A 22 -2.94 8.55 -12.89
N SER A 23 -2.82 7.53 -12.03
CA SER A 23 -1.68 6.63 -12.03
C SER A 23 -2.03 5.31 -12.73
N PRO A 24 -1.21 4.86 -13.70
CA PRO A 24 -1.39 3.54 -14.30
C PRO A 24 -0.98 2.45 -13.31
N ALA A 25 -1.41 1.21 -13.60
CA ALA A 25 -1.09 0.07 -12.74
C ALA A 25 0.41 -0.19 -12.62
N GLY A 26 1.15 0.00 -13.70
CA GLY A 26 2.58 -0.29 -13.73
C GLY A 26 2.89 -1.79 -13.61
N PRO A 27 4.16 -2.16 -13.47
CA PRO A 27 4.56 -3.54 -13.26
C PRO A 27 4.26 -4.01 -11.84
N ILE A 28 3.99 -5.31 -11.67
CA ILE A 28 3.88 -5.90 -10.34
C ILE A 28 5.25 -5.83 -9.66
N PRO A 29 5.33 -5.29 -8.43
CA PRO A 29 6.60 -5.21 -7.73
C PRO A 29 7.19 -6.57 -7.43
N GLU A 30 8.49 -6.59 -7.17
CA GLU A 30 9.24 -7.78 -6.78
C GLU A 30 10.03 -7.50 -5.52
N GLY A 31 10.08 -8.48 -4.61
CA GLY A 31 10.89 -8.37 -3.41
C GLY A 31 10.23 -7.66 -2.25
N GLU A 32 11.05 -7.27 -1.29
CA GLU A 32 10.62 -6.68 -0.03
C GLU A 32 10.41 -5.19 -0.15
N GLY A 33 9.33 -4.69 0.42
CA GLY A 33 9.05 -3.26 0.50
C GLY A 33 8.56 -2.88 1.88
N ASP A 34 9.12 -1.80 2.43
CA ASP A 34 8.61 -1.19 3.64
C ASP A 34 7.30 -0.47 3.35
N GLY A 35 6.38 -0.55 4.27
CA GLY A 35 5.08 0.09 4.12
C GLY A 35 4.82 1.13 5.17
N THR A 36 4.02 2.11 4.80
CA THR A 36 3.48 3.11 5.71
C THR A 36 1.96 3.11 5.57
N ALA A 37 1.27 2.80 6.66
CA ALA A 37 -0.19 2.83 6.66
C ALA A 37 -0.68 4.27 6.78
N ILE A 38 -1.68 4.62 5.97
CA ILE A 38 -2.32 5.94 6.00
C ILE A 38 -3.73 5.74 6.53
N PHE A 39 -3.97 6.21 7.74
CA PHE A 39 -5.28 6.15 8.38
C PHE A 39 -5.88 7.54 8.48
N ALA A 40 -7.17 7.67 8.23
CA ALA A 40 -7.88 8.93 8.35
C ALA A 40 -7.09 10.11 7.76
N PRO A 41 -6.76 10.07 6.45
CA PRO A 41 -5.94 11.09 5.83
C PRO A 41 -6.51 12.49 6.07
N ASP A 42 -5.62 13.48 6.15
CA ASP A 42 -5.99 14.88 6.39
C ASP A 42 -6.65 15.11 7.76
N THR A 43 -6.31 14.28 8.75
CA THR A 43 -6.77 14.48 10.13
C THR A 43 -5.57 14.56 11.10
N PRO A 44 -5.74 15.19 12.28
CA PRO A 44 -4.64 15.31 13.24
C PRO A 44 -4.11 14.00 13.79
N VAL A 45 -4.89 12.92 13.72
CA VAL A 45 -4.51 11.61 14.27
C VAL A 45 -3.85 10.67 13.27
N SER A 46 -3.81 11.05 12.00
CA SER A 46 -3.30 10.19 10.91
C SER A 46 -1.86 9.72 11.17
N ASP A 47 -0.96 10.63 11.51
CA ASP A 47 0.46 10.30 11.75
C ASP A 47 0.65 9.38 12.94
N VAL A 48 -0.09 9.62 14.03
CA VAL A 48 -0.03 8.80 15.23
C VAL A 48 -0.54 7.40 14.94
N ALA A 49 -1.67 7.28 14.26
CA ALA A 49 -2.25 6.00 13.89
C ALA A 49 -1.32 5.19 12.98
N ALA A 50 -0.68 5.83 11.99
CA ALA A 50 0.26 5.18 11.10
C ALA A 50 1.48 4.67 11.84
N LYS A 51 2.05 5.44 12.75
CA LYS A 51 3.20 5.04 13.56
C LYS A 51 2.87 3.88 14.48
N LEU A 52 1.72 3.87 15.11
CA LEU A 52 1.28 2.77 15.96
C LEU A 52 1.10 1.49 15.16
N ALA A 53 0.43 1.56 14.02
CA ALA A 53 0.24 0.41 13.15
C ALA A 53 1.58 -0.18 12.71
N HIS A 54 2.55 0.65 12.33
CA HIS A 54 3.88 0.23 11.93
C HIS A 54 4.62 -0.49 13.07
N LEU A 55 4.54 0.03 14.28
CA LEU A 55 5.24 -0.52 15.44
C LEU A 55 4.72 -1.88 15.91
N ILE A 56 3.41 -2.10 15.85
CA ILE A 56 2.77 -3.24 16.51
C ILE A 56 2.23 -4.30 15.55
N ALA A 57 1.93 -3.96 14.30
CA ALA A 57 1.23 -4.88 13.41
C ALA A 57 1.92 -5.09 12.07
N TRP A 58 2.01 -4.07 11.24
CA TRP A 58 2.36 -4.23 9.84
C TRP A 58 3.61 -3.43 9.47
N LYS A 59 4.58 -4.10 8.85
CA LYS A 59 5.88 -3.52 8.46
C LYS A 59 6.00 -3.28 6.97
N GLY A 60 5.37 -4.10 6.17
CA GLY A 60 5.49 -4.03 4.73
C GLY A 60 5.04 -5.30 4.05
N LYS A 61 5.47 -5.47 2.81
CA LYS A 61 5.09 -6.61 2.00
C LYS A 61 6.29 -7.17 1.26
N VAL A 62 6.28 -8.49 1.05
CA VAL A 62 7.23 -9.18 0.18
C VAL A 62 6.45 -9.70 -1.02
N PHE A 63 6.79 -9.23 -2.20
CA PHE A 63 6.12 -9.60 -3.45
C PHE A 63 6.86 -10.73 -4.15
N ASP A 64 6.11 -11.71 -4.63
CA ASP A 64 6.60 -12.82 -5.43
C ASP A 64 5.79 -12.89 -6.73
N PRO A 65 6.20 -12.15 -7.77
CA PRO A 65 5.44 -12.09 -9.02
C PRO A 65 5.41 -13.42 -9.78
N GLU A 66 6.38 -14.31 -9.61
CA GLU A 66 6.39 -15.62 -10.23
C GLU A 66 5.23 -16.49 -9.74
N ARG A 67 4.89 -16.36 -8.45
CA ARG A 67 3.78 -17.08 -7.84
C ARG A 67 2.47 -16.32 -7.88
N GLY A 68 2.49 -15.06 -8.26
CA GLY A 68 1.31 -14.20 -8.23
C GLY A 68 0.81 -13.96 -6.81
N GLU A 69 1.71 -13.82 -5.85
CA GLU A 69 1.33 -13.65 -4.45
C GLU A 69 2.25 -12.67 -3.71
N LEU A 70 1.81 -12.26 -2.54
CA LEU A 70 2.61 -11.49 -1.59
C LEU A 70 2.46 -12.07 -0.19
N ARG A 71 3.40 -11.70 0.67
CA ARG A 71 3.31 -11.97 2.11
C ARG A 71 3.46 -10.66 2.86
N ASN A 72 2.68 -10.50 3.93
CA ASN A 72 2.80 -9.34 4.80
C ASN A 72 3.87 -9.60 5.86
N GLU A 73 4.67 -8.58 6.13
CA GLU A 73 5.63 -8.58 7.23
C GLU A 73 4.94 -8.00 8.46
N ILE A 74 4.81 -8.79 9.52
CA ILE A 74 4.02 -8.45 10.70
C ILE A 74 4.84 -8.58 11.96
N GLY A 75 4.52 -7.73 12.95
CA GLY A 75 5.13 -7.73 14.25
C GLY A 75 6.50 -7.04 14.28
N PRO A 76 7.11 -6.95 15.47
CA PRO A 76 8.37 -6.20 15.63
C PRO A 76 9.55 -6.82 14.89
N THR A 77 9.51 -8.11 14.57
CA THR A 77 10.56 -8.81 13.85
C THR A 77 10.34 -8.84 12.34
N GLY A 78 9.20 -8.36 11.84
CA GLY A 78 8.86 -8.42 10.43
C GLY A 78 8.61 -9.83 9.92
N ALA A 79 8.05 -10.72 10.76
CA ALA A 79 7.77 -12.09 10.38
C ALA A 79 6.80 -12.14 9.18
N HIS A 80 7.07 -13.04 8.22
CA HIS A 80 6.20 -13.22 7.05
C HIS A 80 4.93 -13.97 7.46
N ALA A 81 3.78 -13.31 7.27
CA ALA A 81 2.48 -13.89 7.61
C ALA A 81 1.42 -13.32 6.68
N ILE A 82 0.23 -13.94 6.66
CA ILE A 82 -0.91 -13.48 5.88
C ILE A 82 -0.56 -13.28 4.39
N ARG A 83 -0.75 -14.34 3.62
CA ARG A 83 -0.54 -14.30 2.17
C ARG A 83 -1.73 -13.65 1.47
N ALA A 84 -1.47 -13.04 0.33
CA ALA A 84 -2.49 -12.53 -0.57
C ALA A 84 -2.13 -12.84 -2.01
N LYS A 85 -3.13 -12.91 -2.87
CA LYS A 85 -2.91 -13.05 -4.32
C LYS A 85 -2.63 -11.67 -4.90
N VAL A 86 -1.77 -11.64 -5.93
CA VAL A 86 -1.43 -10.41 -6.65
C VAL A 86 -1.67 -10.65 -8.13
N TYR A 87 -2.54 -9.84 -8.73
CA TYR A 87 -2.89 -9.97 -10.14
C TYR A 87 -3.41 -8.66 -10.69
N TYR A 88 -3.51 -8.58 -12.01
CA TYR A 88 -4.13 -7.43 -12.67
C TYR A 88 -5.63 -7.66 -12.85
N ALA A 89 -6.42 -6.66 -12.58
CA ALA A 89 -7.85 -6.65 -12.86
C ALA A 89 -8.37 -5.22 -12.92
N GLU A 90 -9.60 -5.06 -13.35
CA GLU A 90 -10.26 -3.75 -13.39
C GLU A 90 -10.59 -3.29 -11.96
N SER A 91 -10.17 -2.07 -11.65
CA SER A 91 -10.50 -1.44 -10.36
C SER A 91 -12.00 -1.10 -10.30
N TRP A 92 -12.64 -1.40 -9.19
CA TRP A 92 -14.01 -0.98 -8.94
C TRP A 92 -14.13 0.53 -8.76
N PHE A 93 -13.03 1.19 -8.40
CA PHE A 93 -13.01 2.61 -8.12
C PHE A 93 -13.09 3.47 -9.39
N ASP A 94 -12.26 3.16 -10.39
CA ASP A 94 -12.15 3.99 -11.60
C ASP A 94 -12.29 3.22 -12.91
N GLN A 95 -12.57 1.91 -12.86
CA GLN A 95 -12.78 1.03 -14.02
C GLN A 95 -11.56 0.96 -14.95
N LYS A 96 -10.37 1.21 -14.41
CA LYS A 96 -9.10 1.04 -15.13
C LYS A 96 -8.35 -0.15 -14.59
N GLU A 97 -7.38 -0.64 -15.37
CA GLU A 97 -6.51 -1.72 -14.91
C GLU A 97 -5.75 -1.32 -13.65
N ALA A 98 -5.75 -2.20 -12.67
CA ALA A 98 -5.04 -2.02 -11.42
C ALA A 98 -4.37 -3.32 -10.98
N ILE A 99 -3.40 -3.21 -10.08
CA ILE A 99 -2.83 -4.36 -9.38
C ILE A 99 -3.72 -4.62 -8.18
N ILE A 100 -4.25 -5.84 -8.10
CA ILE A 100 -5.17 -6.26 -7.01
C ILE A 100 -4.39 -7.08 -6.00
N LEU A 101 -4.57 -6.76 -4.74
CA LEU A 101 -4.06 -7.50 -3.60
C LEU A 101 -5.26 -8.15 -2.91
N ASP A 102 -5.39 -9.46 -3.07
CA ASP A 102 -6.61 -10.19 -2.69
C ASP A 102 -6.34 -11.27 -1.64
#